data_6a69edc2d5488ec444b329cadab76112
#
_entry.id   6a69edc2d5488ec444b329cadab76112
#
_cell.length_a   1.000
_cell.length_b   1.000
_cell.length_c   1.000
_cell.angle_alpha   90.00
_cell.angle_beta   90.00
_cell.angle_gamma   90.00
#
_symmetry.space_group_name_H-M   'P 1'
#
loop_
_entity.id
_entity.type
_entity.pdbx_description
1 polymer ?
#
loop_
_entity_poly.entity_id
_entity_poly.type
_entity_poly.pdbx_seq_one_letter_code
_entity_poly.pdbx_strand_id
1 'polypeptide(L)'
;GEKFTGFNKRGQVIHCRQSDALSTNTERSYQNIPYFMSSRGYSILLNTYTDNVCDMGVGSGVSYGMEVADKMLDYVMFCDRDYKGLLEGYTALTGRSPMIPKWAFGLWMSKCSYRTQEEVETVARTLREKKIPADVIHIDGWQKMSNSGVWEWDLERFPNPQGMIQTLKDLHFHLSLWMWPYIRVGADSYEFAKEKGYLVMNEKGEVATFHSAATNDFYFAAFDFTNPEMVEWYKGLVKNVVKDGVGVIKTDFSEALPLDAVYHDGSNGLQGHNKLPLLYAKTIYEACAEVKLPAGERPMLWGRSGYAGSQNYPGNWAGDSSTHENNLACV
;
A
#
# COMPACT_ATOMS: atom_id res chain seq x y z
N GLY A 1 -2.56 12.87 -6.96
CA GLY A 1 -1.74 11.92 -7.64
C GLY A 1 -0.28 12.25 -7.62
N GLU A 2 0.49 11.35 -8.14
CA GLU A 2 1.95 11.35 -8.18
C GLU A 2 2.51 12.25 -9.28
N LYS A 3 1.80 13.31 -9.63
CA LYS A 3 2.25 14.31 -10.62
C LYS A 3 3.12 15.34 -9.94
N PHE A 4 4.42 15.12 -9.90
CA PHE A 4 5.40 15.99 -9.25
C PHE A 4 5.66 17.30 -10.04
N THR A 5 5.43 17.28 -11.34
CA THR A 5 5.46 18.47 -12.18
C THR A 5 4.07 19.12 -12.21
N GLY A 6 3.87 20.20 -11.51
CA GLY A 6 2.60 20.92 -11.50
C GLY A 6 1.80 20.75 -10.21
N PHE A 7 2.34 21.28 -9.12
CA PHE A 7 1.64 21.38 -7.84
C PHE A 7 0.36 22.22 -7.96
N ASN A 8 0.34 23.20 -8.85
CA ASN A 8 -0.85 24.00 -9.13
C ASN A 8 -1.85 23.18 -9.95
N LYS A 9 -2.97 22.84 -9.33
CA LYS A 9 -4.05 22.06 -9.95
C LYS A 9 -5.12 22.92 -10.64
N ARG A 10 -4.97 24.26 -10.62
CA ARG A 10 -5.92 25.17 -11.31
C ARG A 10 -6.01 24.83 -12.80
N GLY A 11 -7.23 24.77 -13.32
CA GLY A 11 -7.51 24.38 -14.70
C GLY A 11 -7.42 22.88 -14.98
N GLN A 12 -7.53 22.04 -13.94
CA GLN A 12 -7.55 20.59 -14.07
C GLN A 12 -8.82 20.00 -13.44
N VAL A 13 -9.27 18.86 -13.97
CA VAL A 13 -10.26 17.99 -13.33
C VAL A 13 -9.51 16.79 -12.74
N ILE A 14 -9.66 16.56 -11.44
CA ILE A 14 -8.94 15.53 -10.70
C ILE A 14 -9.92 14.44 -10.28
N HIS A 15 -9.70 13.23 -10.75
CA HIS A 15 -10.44 12.04 -10.35
C HIS A 15 -9.72 11.35 -9.18
N CYS A 16 -10.36 11.28 -8.03
CA CYS A 16 -9.84 10.62 -6.83
C CYS A 16 -10.40 9.19 -6.74
N ARG A 17 -9.82 8.30 -7.54
CA ARG A 17 -10.03 6.87 -7.51
C ARG A 17 -8.68 6.17 -7.61
N GLN A 18 -8.40 5.25 -6.69
CA GLN A 18 -7.20 4.41 -6.72
C GLN A 18 -7.20 3.57 -7.99
N SER A 19 -6.08 3.55 -8.68
CA SER A 19 -5.94 2.77 -9.91
C SER A 19 -4.49 2.34 -10.06
N ASP A 20 -4.29 1.13 -10.57
CA ASP A 20 -2.96 0.71 -11.01
C ASP A 20 -2.51 1.61 -12.17
N ALA A 21 -1.54 2.46 -11.88
CA ALA A 21 -1.10 3.51 -12.79
C ALA A 21 -0.10 2.99 -13.82
N LEU A 22 0.63 1.90 -13.52
CA LEU A 22 1.73 1.35 -14.33
C LEU A 22 2.61 2.46 -14.91
N SER A 23 3.21 3.27 -14.05
CA SER A 23 3.99 4.46 -14.39
C SER A 23 3.28 5.78 -14.10
N THR A 24 4.05 6.84 -14.02
CA THR A 24 3.58 8.21 -13.75
C THR A 24 3.07 8.96 -14.99
N ASN A 25 3.00 8.27 -16.15
CA ASN A 25 2.65 8.86 -17.44
C ASN A 25 1.15 8.94 -17.72
N THR A 26 0.30 8.48 -16.80
CA THR A 26 -1.15 8.48 -16.97
C THR A 26 -1.83 9.43 -15.99
N GLU A 27 -3.13 9.69 -16.19
CA GLU A 27 -3.96 10.42 -15.22
C GLU A 27 -4.33 9.56 -14.01
N ARG A 28 -3.99 8.27 -14.01
CA ARG A 28 -4.21 7.34 -12.89
C ARG A 28 -3.21 7.59 -11.77
N SER A 29 -3.58 7.19 -10.57
CA SER A 29 -2.71 7.32 -9.39
C SER A 29 -2.99 6.21 -8.40
N TYR A 30 -1.94 5.74 -7.72
CA TYR A 30 -2.02 4.79 -6.61
C TYR A 30 -2.47 5.45 -5.31
N GLN A 31 -2.21 6.76 -5.13
CA GLN A 31 -2.49 7.49 -3.91
C GLN A 31 -3.28 8.75 -4.22
N ASN A 32 -4.58 8.65 -4.14
CA ASN A 32 -5.47 9.79 -4.29
C ASN A 32 -5.95 10.24 -2.92
N ILE A 33 -5.59 11.46 -2.54
CA ILE A 33 -6.08 12.07 -1.31
C ILE A 33 -6.98 13.24 -1.72
N PRO A 34 -8.27 13.21 -1.40
CA PRO A 34 -9.21 14.28 -1.79
C PRO A 34 -9.04 15.52 -0.88
N TYR A 35 -7.82 16.02 -0.85
CA TYR A 35 -7.38 17.17 -0.08
C TYR A 35 -6.59 18.13 -0.96
N PHE A 36 -6.90 19.40 -0.91
CA PHE A 36 -6.10 20.43 -1.56
C PHE A 36 -5.88 21.64 -0.66
N MET A 37 -4.80 22.34 -0.90
CA MET A 37 -4.46 23.60 -0.22
C MET A 37 -4.46 24.77 -1.19
N SER A 38 -4.96 25.90 -0.74
CA SER A 38 -4.96 27.16 -1.47
C SER A 38 -3.92 28.14 -0.91
N SER A 39 -3.20 28.83 -1.80
CA SER A 39 -2.34 29.95 -1.41
C SER A 39 -3.08 31.13 -0.75
N ARG A 40 -4.41 31.06 -0.68
CA ARG A 40 -5.25 32.03 0.03
C ARG A 40 -5.49 31.70 1.49
N GLY A 41 -4.79 30.72 2.05
CA GLY A 41 -4.84 30.38 3.48
C GLY A 41 -6.02 29.48 3.86
N TYR A 42 -6.47 28.61 2.98
CA TYR A 42 -7.45 27.58 3.30
C TYR A 42 -7.12 26.27 2.60
N SER A 43 -7.67 25.19 3.12
CA SER A 43 -7.64 23.86 2.50
C SER A 43 -8.97 23.16 2.70
N ILE A 44 -9.27 22.19 1.83
CA ILE A 44 -10.50 21.40 1.90
C ILE A 44 -10.14 19.93 1.81
N LEU A 45 -10.68 19.12 2.73
CA LEU A 45 -10.70 17.67 2.69
C LEU A 45 -12.14 17.22 2.41
N LEU A 46 -12.36 16.44 1.35
CA LEU A 46 -13.58 15.66 1.21
C LEU A 46 -13.47 14.40 2.09
N ASN A 47 -14.35 14.30 3.07
CA ASN A 47 -14.36 13.18 4.01
C ASN A 47 -15.22 12.03 3.48
N THR A 48 -14.75 11.40 2.42
CA THR A 48 -15.42 10.28 1.76
C THR A 48 -14.42 9.28 1.22
N TYR A 49 -14.81 8.01 1.16
CA TYR A 49 -14.07 6.96 0.46
C TYR A 49 -14.63 6.67 -0.93
N THR A 50 -15.79 7.22 -1.28
CA THR A 50 -16.38 7.00 -2.60
C THR A 50 -15.58 7.71 -3.69
N ASP A 51 -15.76 7.28 -4.92
CA ASP A 51 -15.20 7.98 -6.07
C ASP A 51 -15.63 9.44 -6.05
N ASN A 52 -14.69 10.33 -6.25
CA ASN A 52 -14.95 11.76 -6.26
C ASN A 52 -14.14 12.48 -7.33
N VAL A 53 -14.67 13.62 -7.76
CA VAL A 53 -14.06 14.47 -8.78
C VAL A 53 -13.95 15.88 -8.25
N CYS A 54 -12.77 16.47 -8.39
CA CYS A 54 -12.52 17.86 -8.07
C CYS A 54 -12.26 18.66 -9.36
N ASP A 55 -13.21 19.51 -9.75
CA ASP A 55 -13.01 20.51 -10.81
C ASP A 55 -12.31 21.74 -10.22
N MET A 56 -11.06 21.91 -10.59
CA MET A 56 -10.21 22.97 -10.08
C MET A 56 -10.27 24.24 -10.96
N GLY A 57 -11.46 24.58 -11.45
CA GLY A 57 -11.73 25.80 -12.20
C GLY A 57 -11.73 25.62 -13.73
N VAL A 58 -12.07 24.43 -14.22
CA VAL A 58 -12.30 24.16 -15.66
C VAL A 58 -13.71 24.60 -16.04
N GLY A 59 -14.73 24.16 -15.30
CA GLY A 59 -16.12 24.54 -15.55
C GLY A 59 -16.42 26.02 -15.23
N SER A 60 -15.68 26.58 -14.28
CA SER A 60 -15.79 28.01 -13.94
C SER A 60 -14.45 28.54 -13.42
N GLY A 61 -13.92 29.58 -14.05
CA GLY A 61 -12.65 30.20 -13.62
C GLY A 61 -12.70 30.92 -12.25
N VAL A 62 -13.88 31.01 -11.62
CA VAL A 62 -14.09 31.69 -10.33
C VAL A 62 -14.59 30.78 -9.22
N SER A 63 -14.79 29.49 -9.51
CA SER A 63 -15.25 28.46 -8.53
C SER A 63 -14.53 27.15 -8.68
N TYR A 64 -14.58 26.34 -7.62
CA TYR A 64 -14.23 24.92 -7.65
C TYR A 64 -15.51 24.10 -7.56
N GLY A 65 -15.56 23.01 -8.31
CA GLY A 65 -16.61 22.01 -8.26
C GLY A 65 -16.15 20.76 -7.55
N MET A 66 -17.02 20.11 -6.79
CA MET A 66 -16.76 18.83 -6.16
C MET A 66 -17.96 17.93 -6.36
N GLU A 67 -17.70 16.74 -6.92
CA GLU A 67 -18.71 15.69 -7.08
C GLU A 67 -18.29 14.49 -6.24
N VAL A 68 -19.24 13.89 -5.53
CA VAL A 68 -19.03 12.65 -4.76
C VAL A 68 -20.11 11.66 -5.14
N ALA A 69 -19.73 10.39 -5.32
CA ALA A 69 -20.66 9.31 -5.59
C ALA A 69 -21.33 8.82 -4.29
N ASP A 70 -21.93 9.74 -3.53
CA ASP A 70 -22.57 9.50 -2.25
C ASP A 70 -23.85 10.31 -2.10
N LYS A 71 -24.70 9.92 -1.15
CA LYS A 71 -25.93 10.65 -0.80
C LYS A 71 -25.68 11.85 0.10
N MET A 72 -24.48 11.94 0.68
CA MET A 72 -24.08 13.00 1.60
C MET A 72 -22.76 13.63 1.13
N LEU A 73 -22.68 14.95 1.17
CA LEU A 73 -21.44 15.68 0.99
C LEU A 73 -20.89 16.04 2.38
N ASP A 74 -19.84 15.34 2.78
CA ASP A 74 -19.09 15.64 4.01
C ASP A 74 -17.72 16.21 3.63
N TYR A 75 -17.38 17.38 4.19
CA TYR A 75 -16.10 18.02 3.96
C TYR A 75 -15.65 18.82 5.17
N VAL A 76 -14.34 18.96 5.32
CA VAL A 76 -13.73 19.79 6.35
C VAL A 76 -12.90 20.88 5.69
N MET A 77 -13.13 22.12 6.13
CA MET A 77 -12.33 23.28 5.73
C MET A 77 -11.38 23.65 6.86
N PHE A 78 -10.10 23.81 6.52
CA PHE A 78 -9.07 24.31 7.43
C PHE A 78 -8.67 25.71 6.96
N CYS A 79 -8.40 26.62 7.90
CA CYS A 79 -7.93 27.97 7.63
C CYS A 79 -6.67 28.22 8.44
N ASP A 80 -5.61 28.65 7.78
CA ASP A 80 -4.35 29.05 8.42
C ASP A 80 -3.58 30.04 7.53
N ARG A 81 -2.59 30.71 8.11
CA ARG A 81 -1.78 31.72 7.41
C ARG A 81 -0.79 31.12 6.41
N ASP A 82 -0.39 29.85 6.63
CA ASP A 82 0.58 29.18 5.78
C ASP A 82 0.23 27.69 5.56
N TYR A 83 0.96 27.05 4.62
CA TYR A 83 0.74 25.66 4.28
C TYR A 83 1.07 24.69 5.43
N LYS A 84 1.99 25.06 6.33
CA LYS A 84 2.36 24.18 7.48
C LYS A 84 1.19 24.10 8.46
N GLY A 85 0.56 25.23 8.78
CA GLY A 85 -0.63 25.25 9.62
C GLY A 85 -1.82 24.50 8.99
N LEU A 86 -2.02 24.62 7.67
CA LEU A 86 -3.04 23.84 6.96
C LEU A 86 -2.77 22.33 7.04
N LEU A 87 -1.52 21.90 6.88
CA LEU A 87 -1.12 20.50 7.05
C LEU A 87 -1.22 20.05 8.51
N GLU A 88 -0.92 20.94 9.46
CA GLU A 88 -1.08 20.65 10.87
C GLU A 88 -2.54 20.38 11.22
N GLY A 89 -3.46 21.21 10.75
CA GLY A 89 -4.90 20.99 10.89
C GLY A 89 -5.36 19.68 10.27
N TYR A 90 -4.97 19.41 9.01
CA TYR A 90 -5.28 18.15 8.33
C TYR A 90 -4.77 16.93 9.10
N THR A 91 -3.51 16.92 9.50
CA THR A 91 -2.92 15.78 10.21
C THR A 91 -3.36 15.67 11.67
N ALA A 92 -3.83 16.74 12.29
CA ALA A 92 -4.48 16.67 13.61
C ALA A 92 -5.80 15.87 13.53
N LEU A 93 -6.52 16.01 12.42
CA LEU A 93 -7.76 15.27 12.19
C LEU A 93 -7.52 13.84 11.69
N THR A 94 -6.61 13.66 10.73
CA THR A 94 -6.40 12.39 10.00
C THR A 94 -5.27 11.53 10.55
N GLY A 95 -4.53 12.05 11.54
CA GLY A 95 -3.40 11.38 12.18
C GLY A 95 -2.04 11.89 11.69
N ARG A 96 -1.03 11.74 12.56
CA ARG A 96 0.34 12.17 12.34
C ARG A 96 1.24 11.02 11.95
N SER A 97 2.16 11.25 11.01
CA SER A 97 3.15 10.25 10.64
C SER A 97 4.10 9.95 11.81
N PRO A 98 4.20 8.70 12.25
CA PRO A 98 5.22 8.32 13.22
C PRO A 98 6.62 8.36 12.61
N MET A 99 7.65 8.49 13.47
CA MET A 99 9.04 8.46 13.03
C MET A 99 9.44 7.05 12.62
N ILE A 100 9.92 6.88 11.39
CA ILE A 100 10.43 5.61 10.88
C ILE A 100 11.86 5.32 11.36
N PRO A 101 12.37 4.07 11.22
CA PRO A 101 13.72 3.71 11.58
C PRO A 101 14.76 4.44 10.72
N LYS A 102 15.95 4.71 11.29
CA LYS A 102 17.02 5.40 10.56
C LYS A 102 17.50 4.64 9.32
N TRP A 103 17.59 3.31 9.40
CA TRP A 103 18.03 2.46 8.28
C TRP A 103 17.09 2.54 7.07
N ALA A 104 15.83 2.95 7.26
CA ALA A 104 14.87 3.12 6.17
C ALA A 104 15.28 4.19 5.14
N PHE A 105 16.16 5.13 5.54
CA PHE A 105 16.70 6.17 4.66
C PHE A 105 17.97 5.74 3.92
N GLY A 106 18.44 4.51 4.11
CA GLY A 106 19.58 3.96 3.41
C GLY A 106 19.22 3.36 2.04
N LEU A 107 20.20 2.73 1.41
CA LEU A 107 20.00 2.05 0.12
C LEU A 107 19.26 0.72 0.32
N TRP A 108 18.20 0.52 -0.44
CA TRP A 108 17.46 -0.73 -0.55
C TRP A 108 17.87 -1.44 -1.81
N MET A 109 18.45 -2.63 -1.68
CA MET A 109 18.86 -3.46 -2.81
C MET A 109 17.74 -4.44 -3.14
N SER A 110 17.28 -4.42 -4.38
CA SER A 110 16.31 -5.35 -4.92
C SER A 110 16.70 -5.78 -6.33
N LYS A 111 16.24 -6.95 -6.72
CA LYS A 111 16.37 -7.49 -8.08
C LYS A 111 15.00 -7.90 -8.62
N CYS A 112 13.92 -7.27 -8.19
CA CYS A 112 12.54 -7.71 -8.36
C CYS A 112 12.30 -9.06 -7.69
N SER A 113 12.71 -10.18 -8.30
CA SER A 113 12.67 -11.51 -7.67
C SER A 113 14.05 -12.15 -7.66
N TYR A 114 14.56 -12.49 -6.48
CA TYR A 114 15.69 -13.39 -6.32
C TYR A 114 15.23 -14.82 -6.58
N ARG A 115 16.05 -15.61 -7.27
CA ARG A 115 15.69 -16.98 -7.65
C ARG A 115 15.87 -17.96 -6.51
N THR A 116 16.90 -17.74 -5.68
CA THR A 116 17.29 -18.65 -4.59
C THR A 116 17.78 -17.89 -3.36
N GLN A 117 17.79 -18.56 -2.23
CA GLN A 117 18.41 -18.08 -1.00
C GLN A 117 19.90 -17.76 -1.20
N GLU A 118 20.64 -18.62 -1.90
CA GLU A 118 22.07 -18.41 -2.19
C GLU A 118 22.31 -17.10 -2.95
N GLU A 119 21.44 -16.76 -3.91
CA GLU A 119 21.54 -15.50 -4.65
C GLU A 119 21.38 -14.29 -3.73
N VAL A 120 20.42 -14.32 -2.81
CA VAL A 120 20.21 -13.25 -1.80
C VAL A 120 21.45 -13.07 -0.95
N GLU A 121 21.97 -14.15 -0.38
CA GLU A 121 23.14 -14.11 0.49
C GLU A 121 24.40 -13.67 -0.27
N THR A 122 24.57 -14.10 -1.52
CA THR A 122 25.70 -13.69 -2.38
C THR A 122 25.66 -12.18 -2.65
N VAL A 123 24.50 -11.63 -2.98
CA VAL A 123 24.34 -10.18 -3.20
C VAL A 123 24.68 -9.42 -1.91
N ALA A 124 24.16 -9.86 -0.76
CA ALA A 124 24.45 -9.19 0.52
C ALA A 124 25.94 -9.19 0.85
N ARG A 125 26.63 -10.32 0.71
CA ARG A 125 28.09 -10.45 0.93
C ARG A 125 28.87 -9.56 -0.04
N THR A 126 28.52 -9.60 -1.33
CA THR A 126 29.18 -8.80 -2.37
C THR A 126 29.07 -7.30 -2.10
N LEU A 127 27.92 -6.81 -1.63
CA LEU A 127 27.77 -5.42 -1.24
C LEU A 127 28.74 -5.03 -0.13
N ARG A 128 28.93 -5.90 0.89
CA ARG A 128 29.89 -5.65 1.98
C ARG A 128 31.36 -5.72 1.53
N GLU A 129 31.71 -6.72 0.72
CA GLU A 129 33.05 -6.87 0.14
C GLU A 129 33.46 -5.66 -0.70
N LYS A 130 32.52 -5.16 -1.51
CA LYS A 130 32.71 -3.97 -2.34
C LYS A 130 32.55 -2.65 -1.56
N LYS A 131 32.28 -2.71 -0.25
CA LYS A 131 32.06 -1.53 0.62
C LYS A 131 30.94 -0.61 0.11
N ILE A 132 29.91 -1.19 -0.51
CA ILE A 132 28.72 -0.45 -0.95
C ILE A 132 27.79 -0.34 0.26
N PRO A 133 27.47 0.88 0.74
CA PRO A 133 26.55 1.07 1.85
C PRO A 133 25.13 0.76 1.39
N ALA A 134 24.50 -0.23 2.01
CA ALA A 134 23.10 -0.58 1.80
C ALA A 134 22.55 -1.14 3.12
N ASP A 135 21.28 -0.89 3.39
CA ASP A 135 20.65 -1.20 4.67
C ASP A 135 19.56 -2.26 4.55
N VAL A 136 18.98 -2.42 3.37
CA VAL A 136 17.85 -3.33 3.17
C VAL A 136 18.09 -4.24 1.95
N ILE A 137 17.75 -5.50 2.09
CA ILE A 137 17.53 -6.42 0.96
C ILE A 137 16.02 -6.64 0.84
N HIS A 138 15.45 -6.39 -0.35
CA HIS A 138 14.05 -6.60 -0.62
C HIS A 138 13.83 -7.79 -1.55
N ILE A 139 12.90 -8.67 -1.20
CA ILE A 139 12.52 -9.86 -1.98
C ILE A 139 11.05 -9.77 -2.36
N ASP A 140 10.78 -9.63 -3.66
CA ASP A 140 9.48 -9.93 -4.24
C ASP A 140 9.36 -11.43 -4.52
N GLY A 141 8.13 -11.96 -4.57
CA GLY A 141 7.87 -13.34 -4.97
C GLY A 141 8.60 -14.40 -4.14
N TRP A 142 8.67 -14.23 -2.83
CA TRP A 142 9.28 -15.16 -1.89
C TRP A 142 8.43 -16.41 -1.65
N GLN A 143 7.13 -16.34 -1.95
CA GLN A 143 6.18 -17.46 -1.92
C GLN A 143 6.22 -18.25 -3.25
N LYS A 144 5.65 -19.45 -3.26
CA LYS A 144 5.31 -20.15 -4.50
C LYS A 144 4.25 -19.36 -5.27
N MET A 145 4.40 -19.27 -6.60
CA MET A 145 3.39 -18.60 -7.45
C MET A 145 2.01 -19.28 -7.35
N SER A 146 1.98 -20.60 -7.18
CA SER A 146 0.75 -21.36 -6.92
C SER A 146 0.05 -20.98 -5.63
N ASN A 147 0.80 -20.45 -4.65
CA ASN A 147 0.34 -19.99 -3.34
C ASN A 147 0.41 -18.47 -3.20
N SER A 148 0.30 -17.72 -4.28
CA SER A 148 0.35 -16.26 -4.23
C SER A 148 -0.73 -15.70 -3.32
N GLY A 149 -0.32 -14.88 -2.34
CA GLY A 149 -1.17 -14.33 -1.28
C GLY A 149 -1.14 -15.13 0.03
N VAL A 150 -0.44 -16.28 0.07
CA VAL A 150 -0.21 -17.06 1.29
C VAL A 150 1.10 -16.63 1.94
N TRP A 151 1.13 -16.53 3.29
CA TRP A 151 2.29 -16.09 4.07
C TRP A 151 3.26 -17.26 4.37
N GLU A 152 3.71 -17.95 3.32
CA GLU A 152 4.59 -19.11 3.44
C GLU A 152 5.75 -19.03 2.46
N TRP A 153 6.94 -19.38 2.94
CA TRP A 153 8.14 -19.44 2.12
C TRP A 153 8.08 -20.55 1.08
N ASP A 154 8.57 -20.24 -0.11
CA ASP A 154 8.90 -21.25 -1.09
C ASP A 154 10.20 -21.98 -0.67
N LEU A 155 10.06 -23.08 0.08
CA LEU A 155 11.20 -23.82 0.63
C LEU A 155 12.05 -24.51 -0.43
N GLU A 156 11.60 -24.63 -1.68
CA GLU A 156 12.44 -25.10 -2.79
C GLU A 156 13.48 -24.05 -3.17
N ARG A 157 13.11 -22.77 -3.14
CA ARG A 157 13.99 -21.63 -3.45
C ARG A 157 14.70 -21.06 -2.22
N PHE A 158 14.05 -21.11 -1.09
CA PHE A 158 14.54 -20.59 0.20
C PHE A 158 14.48 -21.72 1.26
N PRO A 159 15.40 -22.68 1.23
CA PRO A 159 15.31 -23.89 2.06
C PRO A 159 15.53 -23.63 3.57
N ASN A 160 16.17 -22.52 3.93
CA ASN A 160 16.40 -22.14 5.33
C ASN A 160 16.21 -20.63 5.53
N PRO A 161 14.94 -20.14 5.53
CA PRO A 161 14.67 -18.71 5.64
C PRO A 161 15.23 -18.08 6.92
N GLN A 162 15.13 -18.76 8.06
CA GLN A 162 15.65 -18.26 9.34
C GLN A 162 17.17 -18.10 9.31
N GLY A 163 17.90 -19.07 8.71
CA GLY A 163 19.35 -18.99 8.52
C GLY A 163 19.74 -17.83 7.59
N MET A 164 18.98 -17.62 6.51
CA MET A 164 19.18 -16.48 5.62
C MET A 164 18.94 -15.15 6.35
N ILE A 165 17.86 -15.03 7.11
CA ILE A 165 17.57 -13.83 7.89
C ILE A 165 18.69 -13.54 8.89
N GLN A 166 19.22 -14.57 9.55
CA GLN A 166 20.35 -14.40 10.47
C GLN A 166 21.61 -13.95 9.72
N THR A 167 21.93 -14.54 8.57
CA THR A 167 23.04 -14.10 7.71
C THR A 167 22.91 -12.64 7.32
N LEU A 168 21.70 -12.21 6.92
CA LEU A 168 21.46 -10.79 6.58
C LEU A 168 21.66 -9.89 7.80
N LYS A 169 21.18 -10.27 8.98
CA LYS A 169 21.39 -9.52 10.23
C LYS A 169 22.87 -9.38 10.57
N ASP A 170 23.64 -10.47 10.48
CA ASP A 170 25.09 -10.49 10.74
C ASP A 170 25.86 -9.57 9.77
N LEU A 171 25.34 -9.42 8.57
CA LEU A 171 25.80 -8.47 7.56
C LEU A 171 25.19 -7.07 7.70
N HIS A 172 24.45 -6.79 8.77
CA HIS A 172 23.77 -5.52 9.04
C HIS A 172 22.77 -5.10 7.95
N PHE A 173 22.02 -6.06 7.41
CA PHE A 173 20.88 -5.82 6.54
C PHE A 173 19.57 -6.09 7.25
N HIS A 174 18.55 -5.30 6.92
CA HIS A 174 17.16 -5.59 7.21
C HIS A 174 16.52 -6.28 6.00
N LEU A 175 15.67 -7.28 6.25
CA LEU A 175 14.92 -7.94 5.20
C LEU A 175 13.58 -7.27 4.96
N SER A 176 13.25 -7.02 3.70
CA SER A 176 11.94 -6.57 3.24
C SER A 176 11.28 -7.67 2.42
N LEU A 177 10.01 -7.97 2.68
CA LEU A 177 9.22 -8.93 1.92
C LEU A 177 8.02 -8.26 1.27
N TRP A 178 7.74 -8.66 0.02
CA TRP A 178 6.57 -8.24 -0.74
C TRP A 178 5.32 -8.99 -0.30
N MET A 179 4.17 -8.31 -0.25
CA MET A 179 2.86 -8.92 -0.07
C MET A 179 1.79 -8.05 -0.73
N TRP A 180 0.72 -8.66 -1.14
CA TRP A 180 -0.48 -8.02 -1.65
C TRP A 180 -1.74 -8.51 -0.91
N PRO A 181 -2.88 -7.79 -0.96
CA PRO A 181 -4.08 -8.14 -0.22
C PRO A 181 -4.97 -9.15 -0.95
N TYR A 182 -4.40 -9.92 -1.87
CA TYR A 182 -5.13 -10.88 -2.69
C TYR A 182 -4.66 -12.30 -2.42
N ILE A 183 -5.52 -13.27 -2.64
CA ILE A 183 -5.19 -14.68 -2.65
C ILE A 183 -5.57 -15.28 -4.01
N ARG A 184 -4.69 -16.11 -4.56
CA ARG A 184 -4.98 -16.85 -5.79
C ARG A 184 -6.09 -17.86 -5.53
N VAL A 185 -7.07 -17.92 -6.44
CA VAL A 185 -8.10 -18.98 -6.40
C VAL A 185 -7.42 -20.34 -6.54
N GLY A 186 -7.69 -21.22 -5.60
CA GLY A 186 -7.06 -22.55 -5.52
C GLY A 186 -5.68 -22.59 -4.83
N ALA A 187 -5.22 -21.49 -4.19
CA ALA A 187 -4.08 -21.52 -3.27
C ALA A 187 -4.46 -22.29 -1.97
N ASP A 188 -3.44 -22.75 -1.24
CA ASP A 188 -3.64 -23.66 -0.09
C ASP A 188 -4.61 -23.11 0.98
N SER A 189 -4.58 -21.81 1.27
CA SER A 189 -5.48 -21.18 2.25
C SER A 189 -6.77 -20.61 1.65
N TYR A 190 -6.99 -20.77 0.33
CA TYR A 190 -8.15 -20.15 -0.33
C TYR A 190 -9.50 -20.69 0.18
N GLU A 191 -9.67 -22.02 0.21
CA GLU A 191 -10.92 -22.63 0.67
C GLU A 191 -11.18 -22.34 2.14
N PHE A 192 -10.15 -22.35 2.98
CA PHE A 192 -10.25 -21.92 4.37
C PHE A 192 -10.75 -20.47 4.48
N ALA A 193 -10.15 -19.54 3.75
CA ALA A 193 -10.54 -18.14 3.80
C ALA A 193 -11.97 -17.92 3.29
N LYS A 194 -12.38 -18.67 2.26
CA LYS A 194 -13.73 -18.66 1.71
C LYS A 194 -14.75 -19.18 2.72
N GLU A 195 -14.50 -20.34 3.34
CA GLU A 195 -15.39 -20.96 4.35
C GLU A 195 -15.55 -20.07 5.59
N LYS A 196 -14.52 -19.35 5.96
CA LYS A 196 -14.54 -18.39 7.08
C LYS A 196 -15.20 -17.05 6.74
N GLY A 197 -15.54 -16.80 5.48
CA GLY A 197 -16.07 -15.51 5.05
C GLY A 197 -15.03 -14.38 5.14
N TYR A 198 -13.76 -14.69 4.88
CA TYR A 198 -12.65 -13.74 4.94
C TYR A 198 -12.39 -13.02 3.61
N LEU A 199 -13.12 -13.41 2.56
CA LEU A 199 -12.96 -12.85 1.23
C LEU A 199 -14.10 -11.89 0.90
N VAL A 200 -13.78 -10.87 0.11
CA VAL A 200 -14.79 -9.92 -0.41
C VAL A 200 -15.78 -10.68 -1.29
N MET A 201 -17.07 -10.41 -1.09
CA MET A 201 -18.16 -11.03 -1.85
C MET A 201 -18.62 -10.13 -3.00
N ASN A 202 -19.39 -10.68 -3.94
CA ASN A 202 -20.13 -9.92 -4.94
C ASN A 202 -21.63 -9.81 -4.54
N GLU A 203 -22.39 -9.05 -5.30
CA GLU A 203 -23.84 -8.86 -5.07
C GLU A 203 -24.67 -10.14 -5.16
N LYS A 204 -24.13 -11.23 -5.75
CA LYS A 204 -24.79 -12.53 -5.84
C LYS A 204 -24.51 -13.42 -4.62
N GLY A 205 -23.69 -12.94 -3.67
CA GLY A 205 -23.27 -13.73 -2.51
C GLY A 205 -22.19 -14.76 -2.83
N GLU A 206 -21.44 -14.59 -3.91
CA GLU A 206 -20.28 -15.39 -4.29
C GLU A 206 -18.99 -14.61 -3.99
N VAL A 207 -17.85 -15.30 -3.90
CA VAL A 207 -16.56 -14.62 -3.78
C VAL A 207 -16.31 -13.76 -5.02
N ALA A 208 -16.03 -12.48 -4.81
CA ALA A 208 -15.66 -11.55 -5.89
C ALA A 208 -14.27 -11.90 -6.42
N THR A 209 -14.22 -12.42 -7.64
CA THR A 209 -12.97 -12.81 -8.28
C THR A 209 -12.63 -11.89 -9.44
N PHE A 210 -11.34 -11.67 -9.69
CA PHE A 210 -10.85 -10.79 -10.73
C PHE A 210 -9.48 -11.24 -11.27
N HIS A 211 -9.08 -10.71 -12.41
CA HIS A 211 -7.72 -10.81 -12.91
C HIS A 211 -6.88 -9.64 -12.38
N SER A 212 -5.69 -9.94 -11.90
CA SER A 212 -4.73 -8.89 -11.53
C SER A 212 -4.05 -8.31 -12.77
N ALA A 213 -3.68 -7.03 -12.72
CA ALA A 213 -2.86 -6.41 -13.78
C ALA A 213 -1.48 -7.08 -13.93
N ALA A 214 -1.00 -7.77 -12.90
CA ALA A 214 0.27 -8.50 -12.93
C ALA A 214 0.20 -9.80 -13.76
N THR A 215 -0.99 -10.42 -13.88
CA THR A 215 -1.20 -11.64 -14.66
C THR A 215 -2.66 -11.85 -15.01
N ASN A 216 -2.93 -12.23 -16.25
CA ASN A 216 -4.25 -12.64 -16.72
C ASN A 216 -4.47 -14.16 -16.65
N ASP A 217 -3.46 -14.92 -16.21
CA ASP A 217 -3.51 -16.39 -16.24
C ASP A 217 -4.31 -16.98 -15.06
N PHE A 218 -4.53 -16.18 -14.01
CA PHE A 218 -5.14 -16.66 -12.77
C PHE A 218 -6.22 -15.71 -12.27
N TYR A 219 -7.21 -16.28 -11.58
CA TYR A 219 -8.18 -15.52 -10.80
C TYR A 219 -7.68 -15.32 -9.36
N PHE A 220 -8.00 -14.17 -8.83
CA PHE A 220 -7.70 -13.77 -7.46
C PHE A 220 -8.97 -13.30 -6.75
N ALA A 221 -8.95 -13.41 -5.43
CA ALA A 221 -9.93 -12.81 -4.54
C ALA A 221 -9.21 -11.89 -3.55
N ALA A 222 -9.88 -10.84 -3.09
CA ALA A 222 -9.32 -9.95 -2.07
C ALA A 222 -9.74 -10.39 -0.67
N PHE A 223 -8.85 -10.26 0.30
CA PHE A 223 -9.21 -10.35 1.71
C PHE A 223 -10.05 -9.15 2.11
N ASP A 224 -11.08 -9.39 2.93
CA ASP A 224 -11.98 -8.35 3.40
C ASP A 224 -11.49 -7.72 4.70
N PHE A 225 -10.72 -6.66 4.60
CA PHE A 225 -10.18 -5.93 5.75
C PHE A 225 -11.23 -5.12 6.52
N THR A 226 -12.50 -5.22 6.17
CA THR A 226 -13.62 -4.72 7.00
C THR A 226 -14.15 -5.79 7.97
N ASN A 227 -13.75 -7.06 7.77
CA ASN A 227 -14.09 -8.16 8.66
C ASN A 227 -13.06 -8.25 9.82
N PRO A 228 -13.46 -7.99 11.08
CA PRO A 228 -12.54 -7.98 12.21
C PRO A 228 -11.91 -9.35 12.51
N GLU A 229 -12.61 -10.46 12.26
CA GLU A 229 -12.06 -11.81 12.46
C GLU A 229 -10.97 -12.10 11.42
N MET A 230 -11.19 -11.70 10.18
CA MET A 230 -10.18 -11.80 9.12
C MET A 230 -8.94 -10.96 9.47
N VAL A 231 -9.14 -9.73 9.93
CA VAL A 231 -8.05 -8.81 10.32
C VAL A 231 -7.17 -9.45 11.40
N GLU A 232 -7.74 -10.01 12.46
CA GLU A 232 -6.97 -10.64 13.53
C GLU A 232 -6.23 -11.91 13.05
N TRP A 233 -6.87 -12.74 12.23
CA TRP A 233 -6.22 -13.88 11.61
C TRP A 233 -5.03 -13.44 10.74
N TYR A 234 -5.24 -12.45 9.88
CA TYR A 234 -4.21 -11.93 8.98
C TYR A 234 -3.02 -11.29 9.74
N LYS A 235 -3.31 -10.53 10.81
CA LYS A 235 -2.29 -10.02 11.73
C LYS A 235 -1.45 -11.14 12.35
N GLY A 236 -2.07 -12.29 12.65
CA GLY A 236 -1.36 -13.48 13.12
C GLY A 236 -0.31 -13.96 12.13
N LEU A 237 -0.65 -14.04 10.83
CA LEU A 237 0.27 -14.44 9.76
C LEU A 237 1.44 -13.44 9.62
N VAL A 238 1.14 -12.15 9.60
CA VAL A 238 2.16 -11.09 9.54
C VAL A 238 3.12 -11.17 10.73
N LYS A 239 2.56 -11.31 11.94
CA LYS A 239 3.37 -11.40 13.17
C LYS A 239 4.35 -12.57 13.15
N ASN A 240 4.02 -13.69 12.52
CA ASN A 240 4.92 -14.83 12.42
C ASN A 240 6.21 -14.46 11.65
N VAL A 241 6.08 -13.91 10.44
CA VAL A 241 7.28 -13.54 9.64
C VAL A 241 8.06 -12.36 10.27
N VAL A 242 7.39 -11.43 10.95
CA VAL A 242 8.06 -10.34 11.66
C VAL A 242 8.84 -10.85 12.87
N LYS A 243 8.32 -11.83 13.61
CA LYS A 243 9.02 -12.49 14.72
C LYS A 243 10.25 -13.27 14.24
N ASP A 244 10.21 -13.86 13.05
CA ASP A 244 11.37 -14.50 12.43
C ASP A 244 12.47 -13.50 12.08
N GLY A 245 12.15 -12.20 12.05
CA GLY A 245 13.12 -11.12 11.88
C GLY A 245 12.99 -10.33 10.60
N VAL A 246 11.87 -10.43 9.90
CA VAL A 246 11.56 -9.56 8.77
C VAL A 246 11.43 -8.11 9.26
N GLY A 247 12.16 -7.20 8.62
CA GLY A 247 12.26 -5.80 9.02
C GLY A 247 11.06 -4.98 8.62
N VAL A 248 10.56 -5.21 7.39
CA VAL A 248 9.49 -4.41 6.79
C VAL A 248 8.71 -5.23 5.75
N ILE A 249 7.43 -4.95 5.62
CA ILE A 249 6.56 -5.53 4.59
C ILE A 249 6.28 -4.46 3.53
N LYS A 250 6.53 -4.80 2.25
CA LYS A 250 6.04 -4.04 1.10
C LYS A 250 4.57 -4.39 0.89
N THR A 251 3.69 -3.43 1.09
CA THR A 251 2.24 -3.60 0.85
C THR A 251 1.89 -3.10 -0.55
N ASP A 252 1.86 -4.04 -1.48
CA ASP A 252 1.64 -3.77 -2.90
C ASP A 252 0.16 -3.95 -3.29
N PHE A 253 -0.24 -3.40 -4.44
CA PHE A 253 -1.59 -3.47 -5.00
C PHE A 253 -2.69 -2.88 -4.08
N SER A 254 -3.90 -3.43 -4.15
CA SER A 254 -5.19 -3.11 -3.52
C SER A 254 -6.15 -2.26 -4.37
N GLU A 255 -5.85 -1.98 -5.63
CA GLU A 255 -6.64 -1.14 -6.54
C GLU A 255 -7.59 -1.92 -7.47
N ALA A 256 -7.51 -3.27 -7.50
CA ALA A 256 -8.14 -4.11 -8.53
C ALA A 256 -9.52 -4.66 -8.15
N LEU A 257 -10.23 -4.06 -7.18
CA LEU A 257 -11.51 -4.59 -6.71
C LEU A 257 -12.66 -4.28 -7.68
N PRO A 258 -13.52 -5.27 -7.95
CA PRO A 258 -14.71 -5.08 -8.77
C PRO A 258 -15.71 -4.09 -8.14
N LEU A 259 -16.50 -3.41 -8.98
CA LEU A 259 -17.51 -2.44 -8.51
C LEU A 259 -18.74 -3.11 -7.88
N ASP A 260 -19.00 -4.37 -8.21
CA ASP A 260 -20.05 -5.21 -7.62
C ASP A 260 -19.61 -5.88 -6.29
N ALA A 261 -18.50 -5.47 -5.75
CA ALA A 261 -18.01 -5.95 -4.45
C ALA A 261 -18.96 -5.55 -3.31
N VAL A 262 -19.14 -6.47 -2.37
CA VAL A 262 -19.89 -6.27 -1.12
C VAL A 262 -18.99 -6.68 0.04
N TYR A 263 -18.78 -5.75 0.96
CA TYR A 263 -17.89 -5.93 2.10
C TYR A 263 -18.65 -6.36 3.36
N HIS A 264 -17.94 -6.94 4.30
CA HIS A 264 -18.49 -7.40 5.57
C HIS A 264 -19.17 -6.27 6.38
N ASP A 265 -18.68 -5.05 6.32
CA ASP A 265 -19.26 -3.88 6.98
C ASP A 265 -20.50 -3.31 6.27
N GLY A 266 -20.96 -3.95 5.20
CA GLY A 266 -22.10 -3.54 4.39
C GLY A 266 -21.79 -2.47 3.35
N SER A 267 -20.54 -2.00 3.23
CA SER A 267 -20.15 -1.09 2.15
C SER A 267 -20.11 -1.82 0.80
N ASN A 268 -20.42 -1.10 -0.26
CA ASN A 268 -20.37 -1.60 -1.63
C ASN A 268 -19.02 -1.30 -2.30
N GLY A 269 -18.82 -1.76 -3.53
CA GLY A 269 -17.58 -1.59 -4.27
C GLY A 269 -17.15 -0.13 -4.46
N LEU A 270 -18.09 0.81 -4.59
CA LEU A 270 -17.77 2.24 -4.70
C LEU A 270 -17.23 2.81 -3.38
N GLN A 271 -17.78 2.39 -2.25
CA GLN A 271 -17.38 2.85 -0.92
C GLN A 271 -16.11 2.16 -0.43
N GLY A 272 -15.95 0.86 -0.75
CA GLY A 272 -14.83 0.03 -0.28
C GLY A 272 -13.54 0.22 -1.09
N HIS A 273 -13.64 0.57 -2.37
CA HIS A 273 -12.51 0.60 -3.30
C HIS A 273 -11.34 1.48 -2.81
N ASN A 274 -11.61 2.73 -2.47
CA ASN A 274 -10.58 3.65 -1.96
C ASN A 274 -10.24 3.42 -0.47
N LYS A 275 -11.10 2.71 0.28
CA LYS A 275 -10.93 2.40 1.70
C LYS A 275 -9.98 1.22 1.93
N LEU A 276 -10.02 0.22 1.04
CA LEU A 276 -9.27 -1.02 1.20
C LEU A 276 -7.77 -0.80 1.35
N PRO A 277 -7.08 0.04 0.52
CA PRO A 277 -5.65 0.29 0.67
C PRO A 277 -5.27 0.78 2.07
N LEU A 278 -6.08 1.66 2.64
CA LEU A 278 -5.87 2.19 3.99
C LEU A 278 -6.02 1.10 5.07
N LEU A 279 -7.07 0.27 4.97
CA LEU A 279 -7.32 -0.80 5.94
C LEU A 279 -6.26 -1.90 5.86
N TYR A 280 -5.82 -2.24 4.64
CA TYR A 280 -4.72 -3.17 4.42
C TYR A 280 -3.42 -2.67 5.05
N ALA A 281 -3.01 -1.43 4.73
CA ALA A 281 -1.82 -0.81 5.30
C ALA A 281 -1.92 -0.74 6.84
N LYS A 282 -3.07 -0.35 7.39
CA LYS A 282 -3.34 -0.33 8.83
C LYS A 282 -3.10 -1.70 9.47
N THR A 283 -3.70 -2.75 8.90
CA THR A 283 -3.60 -4.12 9.44
C THR A 283 -2.15 -4.60 9.51
N ILE A 284 -1.40 -4.41 8.43
CA ILE A 284 0.03 -4.79 8.38
C ILE A 284 0.84 -3.97 9.39
N TYR A 285 0.64 -2.65 9.41
CA TYR A 285 1.38 -1.77 10.31
C TYR A 285 1.15 -2.12 11.78
N GLU A 286 -0.11 -2.32 12.18
CA GLU A 286 -0.48 -2.71 13.54
C GLU A 286 0.15 -4.05 13.93
N ALA A 287 0.11 -5.05 13.04
CA ALA A 287 0.77 -6.33 13.26
C ALA A 287 2.28 -6.20 13.47
N CYS A 288 2.94 -5.36 12.65
CA CYS A 288 4.36 -5.05 12.82
C CYS A 288 4.61 -4.30 14.15
N ALA A 289 3.75 -3.34 14.50
CA ALA A 289 3.88 -2.56 15.72
C ALA A 289 3.75 -3.41 16.98
N GLU A 290 2.81 -4.36 17.00
CA GLU A 290 2.61 -5.29 18.12
C GLU A 290 3.85 -6.16 18.42
N VAL A 291 4.70 -6.43 17.42
CA VAL A 291 5.94 -7.17 17.60
C VAL A 291 7.13 -6.25 17.88
N LYS A 292 7.25 -5.15 17.13
CA LYS A 292 8.45 -4.30 17.13
C LYS A 292 8.52 -3.32 18.30
N LEU A 293 7.40 -2.68 18.67
CA LEU A 293 7.40 -1.68 19.73
C LEU A 293 7.81 -2.26 21.09
N PRO A 294 7.35 -3.46 21.53
CA PRO A 294 7.84 -4.09 22.74
C PRO A 294 9.35 -4.39 22.74
N ALA A 295 9.93 -4.60 21.55
CA ALA A 295 11.36 -4.80 21.35
C ALA A 295 12.16 -3.48 21.26
N GLY A 296 11.51 -2.33 21.39
CA GLY A 296 12.14 -1.01 21.26
C GLY A 296 12.43 -0.61 19.81
N GLU A 297 11.86 -1.30 18.83
CA GLU A 297 12.02 -1.04 17.40
C GLU A 297 10.85 -0.21 16.86
N ARG A 298 11.13 0.65 15.89
CA ARG A 298 10.10 1.42 15.18
C ARG A 298 9.53 0.60 14.03
N PRO A 299 8.19 0.42 13.95
CA PRO A 299 7.56 -0.22 12.79
C PRO A 299 7.53 0.74 11.60
N MET A 300 7.51 0.16 10.40
CA MET A 300 7.22 0.86 9.15
C MET A 300 6.64 -0.09 8.14
N LEU A 301 6.01 0.47 7.12
CA LEU A 301 5.61 -0.21 5.89
C LEU A 301 6.44 0.30 4.70
N TRP A 302 6.20 -0.34 3.56
CA TRP A 302 6.55 0.17 2.26
C TRP A 302 5.34 -0.02 1.33
N GLY A 303 4.42 0.97 1.34
CA GLY A 303 3.10 0.90 0.72
C GLY A 303 3.03 1.53 -0.66
N ARG A 304 2.25 0.92 -1.59
CA ARG A 304 1.95 1.47 -2.91
C ARG A 304 0.73 2.37 -2.88
N SER A 305 -0.40 1.80 -2.49
CA SER A 305 -1.67 2.50 -2.50
C SER A 305 -2.01 3.13 -1.17
N GLY A 306 -2.76 4.21 -1.21
CA GLY A 306 -3.15 4.93 -0.01
C GLY A 306 -4.28 5.91 -0.25
N TYR A 307 -4.87 6.38 0.84
CA TYR A 307 -5.94 7.38 0.86
C TYR A 307 -5.73 8.35 2.04
N ALA A 308 -6.68 9.24 2.32
CA ALA A 308 -6.59 10.13 3.48
C ALA A 308 -6.39 9.31 4.78
N GLY A 309 -5.34 9.62 5.54
CA GLY A 309 -4.93 8.86 6.73
C GLY A 309 -3.77 7.89 6.53
N SER A 310 -3.32 7.61 5.30
CA SER A 310 -2.20 6.69 5.04
C SER A 310 -0.88 7.14 5.64
N GLN A 311 -0.70 8.42 5.93
CA GLN A 311 0.49 8.94 6.63
C GLN A 311 0.69 8.34 8.03
N ASN A 312 -0.33 7.74 8.63
CA ASN A 312 -0.21 7.01 9.90
C ASN A 312 0.60 5.71 9.77
N TYR A 313 0.76 5.20 8.57
CA TYR A 313 1.41 3.94 8.25
C TYR A 313 2.58 4.21 7.28
N PRO A 314 3.68 4.80 7.77
CA PRO A 314 4.68 5.45 6.92
C PRO A 314 5.57 4.48 6.16
N GLY A 315 6.00 4.99 5.03
CA GLY A 315 6.80 4.40 3.99
C GLY A 315 5.94 4.14 2.75
N ASN A 316 6.13 4.96 1.71
CA ASN A 316 5.43 4.79 0.44
C ASN A 316 6.41 4.99 -0.71
N TRP A 317 6.11 4.38 -1.85
CA TRP A 317 6.82 4.65 -3.10
C TRP A 317 5.84 5.08 -4.19
N ALA A 318 6.36 5.64 -5.27
CA ALA A 318 5.55 6.16 -6.37
C ALA A 318 4.97 5.07 -7.29
N GLY A 319 5.10 3.79 -6.92
CA GLY A 319 4.67 2.66 -7.75
C GLY A 319 5.70 2.29 -8.82
N ASP A 320 5.26 1.54 -9.83
CA ASP A 320 6.15 1.06 -10.88
C ASP A 320 6.48 2.17 -11.88
N SER A 321 7.75 2.52 -11.96
CA SER A 321 8.27 3.52 -12.89
C SER A 321 8.83 2.84 -14.13
N SER A 322 8.54 3.40 -15.31
CA SER A 322 9.22 2.97 -16.55
C SER A 322 10.63 3.59 -16.65
N THR A 323 11.49 3.00 -17.47
CA THR A 323 12.87 3.45 -17.69
C THR A 323 12.98 4.63 -18.67
N HIS A 324 11.96 5.50 -18.72
CA HIS A 324 11.97 6.71 -19.55
C HIS A 324 12.40 7.94 -18.74
N GLU A 325 13.05 8.89 -19.41
CA GLU A 325 13.54 10.14 -18.80
C GLU A 325 12.43 10.93 -18.09
N ASN A 326 11.20 10.90 -18.62
CA ASN A 326 10.05 11.55 -18.00
C ASN A 326 9.72 10.99 -16.61
N ASN A 327 9.99 9.70 -16.36
CA ASN A 327 9.78 9.11 -15.06
C ASN A 327 10.89 9.47 -14.07
N LEU A 328 12.12 9.67 -14.54
CA LEU A 328 13.21 10.15 -13.69
C LEU A 328 12.89 11.53 -13.10
N ALA A 329 12.20 12.39 -13.84
CA ALA A 329 11.76 13.70 -13.35
C ALA A 329 10.64 13.61 -12.31
N CYS A 330 10.00 12.45 -12.15
CA CYS A 330 8.90 12.21 -11.20
C CYS A 330 9.35 11.47 -9.93
N VAL A 331 10.57 10.97 -9.88
CA VAL A 331 11.20 10.29 -8.75
C VAL A 331 12.24 11.22 -8.12
#